data_c3ecf1c4526336f2a7c452d24af4f0c4
#
_entry.id   c3ecf1c4526336f2a7c452d24af4f0c4
#
_cell.length_a   1.000
_cell.length_b   1.000
_cell.length_c   1.000
_cell.angle_alpha   90.00
_cell.angle_beta   90.00
_cell.angle_gamma   90.00
#
_symmetry.space_group_name_H-M   'P 1'
#
loop_
_entity.id
_entity.type
_entity.pdbx_description
1 polymer ?
#
loop_
_entity_poly.entity_id
_entity_poly.type
_entity_poly.pdbx_seq_one_letter_code
_entity_poly.pdbx_strand_id
1 'polypeptide(L)'
;MINMLLKFALSRRYLVLGLTLLLIVAGLYNAQRLPMDAVPDITNVQVQINTAAPGYSPLEAEQRLTIIIENAMAGLPKLQYSRSLSRYGMSQVTVVFNDSTDIYWARQQVAERLQTVRAKLPAETNPTLGPVATGLGEIFMYTVSAAHDALKDDGTAYSAEDLRTLQDWVIKPQLVNVKGVTEVISGV
;
A
#
# COMPACT_ATOMS: atom_id res chain seq x y z
N MET A 1 -22.07 41.36 -29.08
CA MET A 1 -20.80 40.70 -28.62
C MET A 1 -20.22 39.77 -29.67
N ILE A 2 -20.96 38.84 -30.27
CA ILE A 2 -20.47 37.88 -31.28
C ILE A 2 -19.87 38.61 -32.53
N ASN A 3 -20.52 39.63 -33.05
CA ASN A 3 -20.01 40.39 -34.21
C ASN A 3 -18.72 41.14 -33.95
N MET A 4 -18.46 41.52 -32.69
CA MET A 4 -17.22 42.18 -32.28
C MET A 4 -16.05 41.19 -32.22
N LEU A 5 -16.29 40.00 -31.69
CA LEU A 5 -15.35 38.88 -31.67
C LEU A 5 -15.01 38.42 -33.08
N LEU A 6 -16.00 38.28 -33.96
CA LEU A 6 -15.78 37.90 -35.36
C LEU A 6 -14.92 38.94 -36.11
N LYS A 7 -15.21 40.24 -35.97
CA LYS A 7 -14.41 41.30 -36.56
C LYS A 7 -12.99 41.31 -36.04
N PHE A 8 -12.78 41.09 -34.74
CA PHE A 8 -11.43 41.00 -34.15
C PHE A 8 -10.68 39.80 -34.70
N ALA A 9 -11.31 38.61 -34.73
CA ALA A 9 -10.69 37.39 -35.23
C ALA A 9 -10.28 37.51 -36.72
N LEU A 10 -11.13 38.09 -37.55
CA LEU A 10 -10.84 38.28 -38.97
C LEU A 10 -9.77 39.37 -39.20
N SER A 11 -9.77 40.45 -38.44
CA SER A 11 -8.79 41.54 -38.55
C SER A 11 -7.40 41.13 -38.03
N ARG A 12 -7.31 40.21 -37.06
CA ARG A 12 -6.07 39.74 -36.46
C ARG A 12 -5.85 38.24 -36.68
N ARG A 13 -6.18 37.76 -37.89
CA ARG A 13 -6.17 36.32 -38.25
C ARG A 13 -4.89 35.58 -37.86
N TYR A 14 -3.71 36.19 -38.11
CA TYR A 14 -2.43 35.57 -37.80
C TYR A 14 -2.18 35.45 -36.27
N LEU A 15 -2.65 36.42 -35.49
CA LEU A 15 -2.57 36.35 -34.03
C LEU A 15 -3.46 35.24 -33.46
N VAL A 16 -4.68 35.13 -33.99
CA VAL A 16 -5.61 34.06 -33.57
C VAL A 16 -5.06 32.67 -33.94
N LEU A 17 -4.54 32.51 -35.16
CA LEU A 17 -3.90 31.29 -35.60
C LEU A 17 -2.69 30.91 -34.74
N GLY A 18 -1.83 31.89 -34.41
CA GLY A 18 -0.68 31.69 -33.54
C GLY A 18 -1.08 31.24 -32.10
N LEU A 19 -2.11 31.91 -31.57
CA LEU A 19 -2.64 31.56 -30.24
C LEU A 19 -3.26 30.13 -30.23
N THR A 20 -4.02 29.81 -31.28
CA THR A 20 -4.61 28.46 -31.41
C THR A 20 -3.54 27.40 -31.53
N LEU A 21 -2.50 27.63 -32.34
CA LEU A 21 -1.37 26.70 -32.47
C LEU A 21 -0.65 26.52 -31.14
N LEU A 22 -0.41 27.60 -30.39
CA LEU A 22 0.20 27.55 -29.07
C LEU A 22 -0.65 26.73 -28.07
N LEU A 23 -1.97 26.91 -28.09
CA LEU A 23 -2.89 26.13 -27.25
C LEU A 23 -2.88 24.64 -27.61
N ILE A 24 -2.82 24.32 -28.90
CA ILE A 24 -2.73 22.92 -29.37
C ILE A 24 -1.43 22.27 -28.86
N VAL A 25 -0.29 22.97 -29.04
CA VAL A 25 1.01 22.46 -28.60
C VAL A 25 1.03 22.28 -27.08
N ALA A 26 0.53 23.28 -26.33
CA ALA A 26 0.44 23.20 -24.87
C ALA A 26 -0.50 22.08 -24.43
N GLY A 27 -1.63 21.89 -25.12
CA GLY A 27 -2.57 20.80 -24.84
C GLY A 27 -1.97 19.41 -25.08
N LEU A 28 -1.28 19.22 -26.21
CA LEU A 28 -0.57 17.98 -26.52
C LEU A 28 0.55 17.67 -25.52
N TYR A 29 1.31 18.69 -25.14
CA TYR A 29 2.36 18.54 -24.14
C TYR A 29 1.81 18.14 -22.76
N ASN A 30 0.72 18.76 -22.32
CA ASN A 30 0.08 18.40 -21.05
C ASN A 30 -0.61 17.02 -21.13
N ALA A 31 -1.23 16.68 -22.26
CA ALA A 31 -1.88 15.37 -22.45
C ALA A 31 -0.89 14.21 -22.29
N GLN A 32 0.35 14.36 -22.77
CA GLN A 32 1.40 13.33 -22.60
C GLN A 32 1.91 13.19 -21.15
N ARG A 33 1.62 14.17 -20.30
CA ARG A 33 2.03 14.18 -18.88
C ARG A 33 0.89 13.89 -17.93
N LEU A 34 -0.32 13.66 -18.43
CA LEU A 34 -1.42 13.23 -17.57
C LEU A 34 -1.09 11.85 -17.01
N PRO A 35 -0.98 11.70 -15.69
CA PRO A 35 -0.94 10.38 -15.09
C PRO A 35 -2.29 9.71 -15.37
N MET A 36 -2.28 8.64 -16.13
CA MET A 36 -3.48 7.82 -16.34
C MET A 36 -3.37 6.59 -15.45
N ASP A 37 -4.03 6.62 -14.31
CA ASP A 37 -4.24 5.42 -13.50
C ASP A 37 -5.32 4.57 -14.17
N ALA A 38 -5.00 3.32 -14.46
CA ALA A 38 -5.92 2.36 -15.08
C ALA A 38 -7.14 2.07 -14.19
N VAL A 39 -6.99 2.23 -12.89
CA VAL A 39 -8.06 2.12 -11.89
C VAL A 39 -7.91 3.29 -10.92
N PRO A 40 -8.98 4.09 -10.68
CA PRO A 40 -8.92 5.11 -9.65
C PRO A 40 -8.61 4.46 -8.30
N ASP A 41 -7.67 5.03 -7.55
CA ASP A 41 -7.37 4.56 -6.20
C ASP A 41 -8.54 4.92 -5.28
N ILE A 42 -9.43 3.94 -5.12
CA ILE A 42 -10.58 4.02 -4.19
C ILE A 42 -10.24 3.41 -2.83
N THR A 43 -8.96 3.19 -2.56
CA THR A 43 -8.52 2.59 -1.31
C THR A 43 -8.63 3.59 -0.19
N ASN A 44 -9.46 3.27 0.80
CA ASN A 44 -9.56 4.05 2.02
C ASN A 44 -8.21 4.10 2.75
N VAL A 45 -7.93 5.20 3.43
CA VAL A 45 -6.78 5.30 4.32
C VAL A 45 -6.97 4.33 5.49
N GLN A 46 -6.29 3.19 5.44
CA GLN A 46 -6.46 2.13 6.43
C GLN A 46 -5.13 1.65 6.99
N VAL A 47 -5.14 1.31 8.27
CA VAL A 47 -4.01 0.71 8.98
C VAL A 47 -4.44 -0.67 9.49
N GLN A 48 -3.69 -1.68 9.11
CA GLN A 48 -3.94 -3.06 9.49
C GLN A 48 -3.03 -3.46 10.64
N ILE A 49 -3.58 -4.12 11.65
CA ILE A 49 -2.87 -4.69 12.78
C ILE A 49 -3.01 -6.20 12.69
N ASN A 50 -1.93 -6.92 12.54
CA ASN A 50 -1.88 -8.36 12.47
C ASN A 50 -1.25 -8.92 13.76
N THR A 51 -1.91 -9.86 14.40
CA THR A 51 -1.43 -10.52 15.62
C THR A 51 -1.44 -12.02 15.43
N ALA A 52 -0.27 -12.63 15.41
CA ALA A 52 -0.17 -14.08 15.44
C ALA A 52 -0.55 -14.61 16.82
N ALA A 53 -1.37 -15.65 16.84
CA ALA A 53 -1.91 -16.30 18.04
C ALA A 53 -1.90 -17.83 17.86
N PRO A 54 -0.73 -18.47 17.72
CA PRO A 54 -0.65 -19.89 17.47
C PRO A 54 -1.36 -20.68 18.56
N GLY A 55 -2.19 -21.65 18.16
CA GLY A 55 -2.96 -22.48 19.08
C GLY A 55 -4.31 -21.90 19.52
N TYR A 56 -4.60 -20.64 19.26
CA TYR A 56 -5.89 -20.04 19.62
C TYR A 56 -6.98 -20.40 18.59
N SER A 57 -8.12 -20.79 19.08
CA SER A 57 -9.34 -20.87 18.29
C SER A 57 -9.79 -19.46 17.84
N PRO A 58 -10.64 -19.33 16.80
CA PRO A 58 -11.15 -18.01 16.39
C PRO A 58 -11.83 -17.25 17.53
N LEU A 59 -12.59 -17.94 18.38
CA LEU A 59 -13.28 -17.33 19.52
C LEU A 59 -12.29 -16.84 20.59
N GLU A 60 -11.27 -17.61 20.89
CA GLU A 60 -10.22 -17.19 21.84
C GLU A 60 -9.40 -16.02 21.29
N ALA A 61 -9.04 -16.06 20.00
CA ALA A 61 -8.37 -14.93 19.35
C ALA A 61 -9.23 -13.67 19.40
N GLU A 62 -10.53 -13.78 19.18
CA GLU A 62 -11.47 -12.66 19.30
C GLU A 62 -11.49 -12.08 20.71
N GLN A 63 -11.73 -12.92 21.72
CA GLN A 63 -11.91 -12.47 23.09
C GLN A 63 -10.62 -11.95 23.75
N ARG A 64 -9.48 -12.56 23.45
CA ARG A 64 -8.20 -12.24 24.10
C ARG A 64 -7.35 -11.24 23.36
N LEU A 65 -7.57 -11.04 22.05
CA LEU A 65 -6.77 -10.17 21.20
C LEU A 65 -7.61 -9.12 20.51
N THR A 66 -8.56 -9.56 19.67
CA THR A 66 -9.29 -8.70 18.76
C THR A 66 -10.07 -7.62 19.50
N ILE A 67 -10.91 -7.99 20.46
CA ILE A 67 -11.72 -7.05 21.26
C ILE A 67 -10.84 -6.08 22.04
N ILE A 68 -9.71 -6.53 22.58
CA ILE A 68 -8.80 -5.67 23.35
C ILE A 68 -8.16 -4.61 22.44
N ILE A 69 -7.73 -5.04 21.23
CA ILE A 69 -7.13 -4.13 20.24
C ILE A 69 -8.18 -3.17 19.68
N GLU A 70 -9.36 -3.63 19.30
CA GLU A 70 -10.44 -2.79 18.80
C GLU A 70 -10.84 -1.70 19.81
N ASN A 71 -11.03 -2.09 21.06
CA ASN A 71 -11.36 -1.15 22.13
C ASN A 71 -10.25 -0.10 22.34
N ALA A 72 -9.00 -0.47 22.15
CA ALA A 72 -7.90 0.49 22.23
C ALA A 72 -7.86 1.45 21.04
N MET A 73 -8.28 1.01 19.86
CA MET A 73 -8.34 1.85 18.66
C MET A 73 -9.57 2.75 18.65
N ALA A 74 -10.61 2.43 19.44
CA ALA A 74 -11.79 3.27 19.56
C ALA A 74 -11.41 4.67 20.08
N GLY A 75 -12.00 5.70 19.47
CA GLY A 75 -11.73 7.10 19.84
C GLY A 75 -10.44 7.69 19.25
N LEU A 76 -9.79 7.04 18.31
CA LEU A 76 -8.72 7.66 17.54
C LEU A 76 -9.26 8.86 16.73
N PRO A 77 -8.53 9.98 16.67
CA PRO A 77 -8.93 11.12 15.87
C PRO A 77 -9.03 10.73 14.39
N LYS A 78 -10.03 11.25 13.69
CA LYS A 78 -10.31 10.96 12.27
C LYS A 78 -10.62 9.50 11.95
N LEU A 79 -10.85 8.65 12.95
CA LEU A 79 -11.34 7.30 12.78
C LEU A 79 -12.73 7.34 12.11
N GLN A 80 -12.91 6.59 11.04
CA GLN A 80 -14.19 6.41 10.39
C GLN A 80 -14.92 5.18 10.96
N TYR A 81 -14.24 4.03 10.90
CA TYR A 81 -14.69 2.78 11.53
C TYR A 81 -13.51 1.81 11.69
N SER A 82 -13.72 0.78 12.50
CA SER A 82 -12.83 -0.38 12.58
C SER A 82 -13.58 -1.64 12.17
N ARG A 83 -12.85 -2.59 11.62
CA ARG A 83 -13.34 -3.94 11.31
C ARG A 83 -12.27 -4.94 11.68
N SER A 84 -12.69 -6.13 12.08
CA SER A 84 -11.76 -7.19 12.48
C SER A 84 -12.10 -8.52 11.85
N LEU A 85 -11.14 -9.40 11.86
CA LEU A 85 -11.24 -10.77 11.41
C LEU A 85 -10.40 -11.67 12.33
N SER A 86 -11.08 -12.56 13.05
CA SER A 86 -10.45 -13.57 13.90
C SER A 86 -10.49 -14.92 13.20
N ARG A 87 -9.31 -15.50 13.00
CA ARG A 87 -9.13 -16.84 12.41
C ARG A 87 -8.35 -17.71 13.37
N TYR A 88 -8.28 -19.00 13.05
CA TYR A 88 -7.41 -19.92 13.79
C TYR A 88 -5.96 -19.44 13.75
N GLY A 89 -5.39 -19.18 14.91
CA GLY A 89 -4.01 -18.74 15.04
C GLY A 89 -3.72 -17.29 14.64
N MET A 90 -4.74 -16.46 14.33
CA MET A 90 -4.52 -15.09 13.87
C MET A 90 -5.69 -14.15 14.23
N SER A 91 -5.34 -12.95 14.67
CA SER A 91 -6.25 -11.81 14.78
C SER A 91 -5.79 -10.69 13.85
N GLN A 92 -6.71 -10.11 13.10
CA GLN A 92 -6.48 -8.99 12.20
C GLN A 92 -7.49 -7.88 12.51
N VAL A 93 -7.00 -6.71 12.83
CA VAL A 93 -7.82 -5.51 13.07
C VAL A 93 -7.46 -4.46 12.03
N THR A 94 -8.43 -3.99 11.28
CA THR A 94 -8.27 -2.94 10.27
C THR A 94 -8.94 -1.68 10.75
N VAL A 95 -8.18 -0.61 10.90
CA VAL A 95 -8.61 0.72 11.33
C VAL A 95 -8.70 1.60 10.10
N VAL A 96 -9.89 2.09 9.77
CA VAL A 96 -10.15 2.92 8.59
C VAL A 96 -10.33 4.37 9.02
N PHE A 97 -9.59 5.26 8.39
CA PHE A 97 -9.61 6.70 8.63
C PHE A 97 -10.32 7.44 7.50
N ASN A 98 -10.65 8.70 7.73
CA ASN A 98 -11.19 9.57 6.69
C ASN A 98 -10.19 9.74 5.55
N ASP A 99 -10.65 9.82 4.29
CA ASP A 99 -9.83 9.87 3.08
C ASP A 99 -8.82 11.02 3.04
N SER A 100 -9.08 12.11 3.76
CA SER A 100 -8.18 13.26 3.87
C SER A 100 -7.04 13.08 4.88
N THR A 101 -6.89 11.89 5.47
CA THR A 101 -5.90 11.61 6.50
C THR A 101 -4.59 11.13 5.86
N ASP A 102 -3.47 11.66 6.32
CA ASP A 102 -2.16 11.15 5.93
C ASP A 102 -1.94 9.75 6.53
N ILE A 103 -1.55 8.79 5.69
CA ILE A 103 -1.39 7.38 6.08
C ILE A 103 -0.26 7.18 7.11
N TYR A 104 0.81 7.95 7.02
CA TYR A 104 1.93 7.82 7.96
C TYR A 104 1.56 8.39 9.33
N TRP A 105 0.82 9.50 9.36
CA TRP A 105 0.25 10.01 10.60
C TRP A 105 -0.73 9.01 11.24
N ALA A 106 -1.62 8.41 10.46
CA ALA A 106 -2.56 7.39 10.93
C ALA A 106 -1.82 6.19 11.54
N ARG A 107 -0.78 5.69 10.86
CA ARG A 107 0.07 4.60 11.36
C ARG A 107 0.76 4.96 12.69
N GLN A 108 1.25 6.18 12.82
CA GLN A 108 1.87 6.65 14.06
C GLN A 108 0.87 6.64 15.22
N GLN A 109 -0.36 7.14 15.01
CA GLN A 109 -1.42 7.12 16.02
C GLN A 109 -1.80 5.70 16.44
N VAL A 110 -1.93 4.80 15.47
CA VAL A 110 -2.21 3.38 15.74
C VAL A 110 -1.06 2.71 16.49
N ALA A 111 0.20 2.96 16.09
CA ALA A 111 1.38 2.42 16.75
C ALA A 111 1.48 2.86 18.22
N GLU A 112 1.23 4.13 18.50
CA GLU A 112 1.23 4.70 19.85
C GLU A 112 0.15 4.04 20.73
N ARG A 113 -1.07 3.91 20.21
CA ARG A 113 -2.15 3.20 20.91
C ARG A 113 -1.83 1.73 21.12
N LEU A 114 -1.22 1.09 20.15
CA LEU A 114 -0.85 -0.33 20.22
C LEU A 114 0.18 -0.58 21.32
N GLN A 115 1.13 0.32 21.50
CA GLN A 115 2.10 0.23 22.60
C GLN A 115 1.43 0.31 23.98
N THR A 116 0.43 1.16 24.15
CA THR A 116 -0.28 1.29 25.44
C THR A 116 -1.11 0.06 25.80
N VAL A 117 -1.59 -0.66 24.79
CA VAL A 117 -2.43 -1.86 25.01
C VAL A 117 -1.61 -3.15 25.10
N ARG A 118 -0.36 -3.12 24.66
CA ARG A 118 0.51 -4.32 24.63
C ARG A 118 0.61 -5.05 25.97
N ALA A 119 0.64 -4.30 27.07
CA ALA A 119 0.67 -4.87 28.42
C ALA A 119 -0.61 -5.61 28.83
N LYS A 120 -1.73 -5.42 28.10
CA LYS A 120 -3.00 -6.10 28.33
C LYS A 120 -3.18 -7.36 27.46
N LEU A 121 -2.28 -7.56 26.52
CA LEU A 121 -2.29 -8.72 25.64
C LEU A 121 -1.47 -9.88 26.26
N PRO A 122 -1.77 -11.14 25.91
CA PRO A 122 -0.96 -12.28 26.31
C PRO A 122 0.51 -12.11 25.90
N ALA A 123 1.43 -12.50 26.77
CA ALA A 123 2.88 -12.25 26.59
C ALA A 123 3.46 -12.93 25.34
N GLU A 124 2.87 -14.03 24.90
CA GLU A 124 3.26 -14.78 23.71
C GLU A 124 2.79 -14.15 22.39
N THR A 125 1.96 -13.10 22.45
CA THR A 125 1.42 -12.45 21.25
C THR A 125 2.16 -11.16 20.95
N ASN A 126 2.46 -10.95 19.67
CA ASN A 126 3.15 -9.74 19.21
C ASN A 126 2.36 -9.07 18.07
N PRO A 127 1.51 -8.08 18.37
CA PRO A 127 0.82 -7.34 17.35
C PRO A 127 1.79 -6.50 16.52
N THR A 128 1.67 -6.59 15.21
CA THR A 128 2.48 -5.86 14.24
C THR A 128 1.58 -5.07 13.29
N LEU A 129 2.07 -3.92 12.84
CA LEU A 129 1.37 -3.17 11.80
C LEU A 129 1.61 -3.85 10.45
N GLY A 130 0.53 -4.06 9.71
CA GLY A 130 0.59 -4.52 8.34
C GLY A 130 1.30 -3.51 7.42
N PRO A 131 1.59 -3.91 6.17
CA PRO A 131 2.21 -3.03 5.18
C PRO A 131 1.34 -1.79 4.90
N VAL A 132 1.97 -0.74 4.37
CA VAL A 132 1.25 0.46 3.92
C VAL A 132 0.47 0.18 2.64
N ALA A 133 0.95 -0.76 1.83
CA ALA A 133 0.33 -1.13 0.57
C ALA A 133 -0.98 -1.91 0.82
N THR A 134 -2.00 -1.56 0.05
CA THR A 134 -3.23 -2.34 -0.11
C THR A 134 -3.05 -3.30 -1.29
N GLY A 135 -3.95 -4.25 -1.48
CA GLY A 135 -3.91 -5.15 -2.64
C GLY A 135 -3.90 -4.44 -4.01
N LEU A 136 -4.32 -3.17 -4.05
CA LEU A 136 -4.20 -2.30 -5.23
C LEU A 136 -2.82 -1.59 -5.31
N GLY A 137 -2.05 -1.60 -4.23
CA GLY A 137 -0.69 -1.08 -4.17
C GLY A 137 0.39 -2.08 -4.59
N GLU A 138 0.03 -3.33 -4.84
CA GLU A 138 0.92 -4.34 -5.39
C GLU A 138 1.06 -4.12 -6.90
N ILE A 139 2.08 -3.36 -7.29
CA ILE A 139 2.30 -2.95 -8.68
C ILE A 139 3.15 -3.93 -9.49
N PHE A 140 3.86 -4.82 -8.82
CA PHE A 140 4.75 -5.77 -9.49
C PHE A 140 4.87 -7.07 -8.70
N MET A 141 4.58 -8.19 -9.36
CA MET A 141 4.77 -9.54 -8.83
C MET A 141 5.82 -10.27 -9.66
N TYR A 142 6.70 -11.00 -9.00
CA TYR A 142 7.72 -11.81 -9.64
C TYR A 142 7.90 -13.15 -8.93
N THR A 143 8.45 -14.12 -9.64
CA THR A 143 8.80 -15.42 -9.10
C THR A 143 10.30 -15.64 -9.21
N VAL A 144 10.88 -16.27 -8.21
CA VAL A 144 12.28 -16.69 -8.22
C VAL A 144 12.35 -18.18 -8.50
N SER A 145 13.00 -18.54 -9.60
CA SER A 145 13.22 -19.94 -9.97
C SER A 145 14.65 -20.18 -10.41
N ALA A 146 15.18 -21.35 -10.17
CA ALA A 146 16.49 -21.73 -10.72
C ALA A 146 16.35 -21.92 -12.25
N ALA A 147 17.39 -21.52 -13.00
CA ALA A 147 17.49 -21.87 -14.40
C ALA A 147 17.59 -23.40 -14.54
N HIS A 148 17.22 -23.94 -15.71
CA HIS A 148 17.08 -25.39 -15.92
C HIS A 148 18.32 -26.21 -15.55
N ASP A 149 19.51 -25.65 -15.73
CA ASP A 149 20.79 -26.34 -15.45
C ASP A 149 21.60 -25.63 -14.35
N ALA A 150 20.96 -24.76 -13.54
CA ALA A 150 21.66 -24.06 -12.47
C ALA A 150 21.99 -25.01 -11.32
N LEU A 151 23.26 -25.14 -11.01
CA LEU A 151 23.77 -25.89 -9.87
C LEU A 151 24.44 -24.94 -8.88
N LYS A 152 24.40 -25.31 -7.60
CA LYS A 152 25.17 -24.64 -6.55
C LYS A 152 26.64 -24.96 -6.69
N ASP A 153 27.51 -24.28 -5.97
CA ASP A 153 28.94 -24.50 -5.96
C ASP A 153 29.35 -25.94 -5.52
N ASP A 154 28.48 -26.60 -4.80
CA ASP A 154 28.60 -28.00 -4.37
C ASP A 154 28.10 -29.01 -5.42
N GLY A 155 27.63 -28.52 -6.58
CA GLY A 155 27.13 -29.35 -7.68
C GLY A 155 25.67 -29.86 -7.47
N THR A 156 24.98 -29.44 -6.42
CA THR A 156 23.57 -29.81 -6.19
C THR A 156 22.58 -28.80 -6.81
N ALA A 157 21.37 -29.24 -7.14
CA ALA A 157 20.32 -28.36 -7.62
C ALA A 157 19.81 -27.43 -6.50
N TYR A 158 19.35 -26.23 -6.86
CA TYR A 158 18.71 -25.31 -5.90
C TYR A 158 17.41 -25.89 -5.37
N SER A 159 17.28 -25.97 -4.07
CA SER A 159 16.02 -26.32 -3.39
C SER A 159 15.12 -25.09 -3.22
N ALA A 160 13.86 -25.29 -2.89
CA ALA A 160 12.93 -24.20 -2.57
C ALA A 160 13.42 -23.35 -1.37
N GLU A 161 14.09 -23.98 -0.40
CA GLU A 161 14.69 -23.32 0.76
C GLU A 161 15.88 -22.43 0.38
N ASP A 162 16.73 -22.91 -0.55
CA ASP A 162 17.84 -22.11 -1.08
C ASP A 162 17.33 -20.86 -1.82
N LEU A 163 16.30 -21.03 -2.66
CA LEU A 163 15.68 -19.94 -3.39
C LEU A 163 15.00 -18.94 -2.45
N ARG A 164 14.37 -19.42 -1.37
CA ARG A 164 13.81 -18.55 -0.33
C ARG A 164 14.91 -17.77 0.39
N THR A 165 15.99 -18.40 0.73
CA THR A 165 17.14 -17.74 1.35
C THR A 165 17.72 -16.67 0.42
N LEU A 166 17.87 -16.97 -0.87
CA LEU A 166 18.32 -16.02 -1.87
C LEU A 166 17.38 -14.82 -1.99
N GLN A 167 16.07 -15.09 -1.98
CA GLN A 167 15.04 -14.06 -2.02
C GLN A 167 15.12 -13.13 -0.82
N ASP A 168 15.17 -13.66 0.40
CA ASP A 168 15.07 -12.86 1.61
C ASP A 168 16.38 -12.11 1.94
N TRP A 169 17.54 -12.68 1.62
CA TRP A 169 18.85 -12.13 2.00
C TRP A 169 19.58 -11.39 0.88
N VAL A 170 19.29 -11.67 -0.38
CA VAL A 170 19.98 -11.05 -1.51
C VAL A 170 19.06 -10.18 -2.33
N ILE A 171 17.94 -10.71 -2.82
CA ILE A 171 17.07 -10.01 -3.77
C ILE A 171 16.26 -8.91 -3.06
N LYS A 172 15.58 -9.26 -1.98
CA LYS A 172 14.73 -8.32 -1.23
C LYS A 172 15.47 -7.07 -0.75
N PRO A 173 16.65 -7.13 -0.12
CA PRO A 173 17.40 -5.95 0.27
C PRO A 173 17.78 -5.04 -0.90
N GLN A 174 18.11 -5.62 -2.05
CA GLN A 174 18.45 -4.85 -3.25
C GLN A 174 17.22 -4.13 -3.82
N LEU A 175 16.07 -4.81 -3.85
CA LEU A 175 14.84 -4.22 -4.35
C LEU A 175 14.31 -3.09 -3.45
N VAL A 176 14.40 -3.24 -2.14
CA VAL A 176 13.97 -2.19 -1.18
C VAL A 176 14.80 -0.90 -1.36
N ASN A 177 16.05 -1.01 -1.82
CA ASN A 177 16.90 0.15 -2.07
C ASN A 177 16.59 0.88 -3.39
N VAL A 178 15.72 0.34 -4.24
CA VAL A 178 15.31 0.99 -5.49
C VAL A 178 14.38 2.16 -5.17
N LYS A 179 14.67 3.32 -5.73
CA LYS A 179 13.85 4.53 -5.50
C LYS A 179 12.41 4.30 -5.95
N GLY A 180 11.47 4.51 -5.04
CA GLY A 180 10.03 4.32 -5.29
C GLY A 180 9.48 2.99 -4.79
N VAL A 181 10.32 2.06 -4.37
CA VAL A 181 9.88 0.82 -3.70
C VAL A 181 9.70 1.10 -2.21
N THR A 182 8.49 0.91 -1.72
CA THR A 182 8.16 1.10 -0.30
C THR A 182 8.38 -0.17 0.50
N GLU A 183 8.00 -1.31 -0.07
CA GLU A 183 8.07 -2.61 0.59
C GLU A 183 8.16 -3.74 -0.43
N VAL A 184 8.82 -4.83 -0.05
CA VAL A 184 8.86 -6.09 -0.81
C VAL A 184 8.35 -7.20 0.09
N ILE A 185 7.25 -7.83 -0.31
CA ILE A 185 6.59 -8.89 0.43
C ILE A 185 6.95 -10.22 -0.22
N SER A 186 7.49 -11.15 0.57
CA SER A 186 7.73 -12.52 0.11
C SER A 186 6.51 -13.39 0.43
N GLY A 187 5.86 -13.92 -0.59
CA GLY A 187 4.80 -14.92 -0.46
C GLY A 187 5.35 -16.27 0.04
N VAL A 188 4.47 -17.12 0.55
CA VAL A 188 4.76 -18.49 0.95
C VAL A 188 4.64 -19.40 -0.25
#